data_ef56d74ceb0cd3d6ff77c2fd01fd64ad
#
_entry.id   ef56d74ceb0cd3d6ff77c2fd01fd64ad
#
_cell.length_a   1.000
_cell.length_b   1.000
_cell.length_c   1.000
_cell.angle_alpha   90.00
_cell.angle_beta   90.00
_cell.angle_gamma   90.00
#
_symmetry.space_group_name_H-M   'P 1'
#
loop_
_entity.id
_entity.type
_entity.pdbx_description
1 polymer ?
#
loop_
_entity_poly.entity_id
_entity_poly.type
_entity_poly.pdbx_seq_one_letter_code
_entity_poly.pdbx_strand_id
1 'polypeptide(L)'
;MASQFFHVHHYVKPGMASQWWEKVGGLMSDQSAMGKYVQDCMDLGFFNHSFMPVAQEGPMFCIWEAKEGVTEAEFQEFIDGPLGPDFGTGAINNSISKIDLELTG
;
A
#
# COMPACT_ATOMS: atom_id res chain seq x y z
N MET A 1 -20.68 -7.80 -8.77
CA MET A 1 -20.03 -7.31 -7.52
C MET A 1 -18.76 -6.64 -7.89
N ALA A 2 -18.72 -5.36 -7.70
CA ALA A 2 -17.57 -4.59 -8.16
C ALA A 2 -16.60 -4.35 -7.02
N SER A 3 -15.36 -4.76 -7.24
CA SER A 3 -14.26 -4.31 -6.38
C SER A 3 -14.10 -2.81 -6.52
N GLN A 4 -13.43 -2.22 -5.57
CA GLN A 4 -13.07 -0.81 -5.59
C GLN A 4 -11.57 -0.68 -5.72
N PHE A 5 -11.12 0.42 -6.30
CA PHE A 5 -9.70 0.67 -6.50
C PHE A 5 -9.32 1.99 -5.87
N PHE A 6 -8.15 2.00 -5.26
CA PHE A 6 -7.61 3.19 -4.60
C PHE A 6 -6.21 3.46 -5.13
N HIS A 7 -5.97 4.72 -5.45
CA HIS A 7 -4.63 5.22 -5.70
C HIS A 7 -4.06 5.71 -4.39
N VAL A 8 -2.85 5.29 -4.06
CA VAL A 8 -2.19 5.70 -2.82
C VAL A 8 -0.90 6.43 -3.15
N HIS A 9 -0.77 7.63 -2.62
CA HIS A 9 0.44 8.41 -2.68
C HIS A 9 1.15 8.27 -1.34
N HIS A 10 2.31 7.62 -1.36
CA HIS A 10 3.13 7.40 -0.17
C HIS A 10 4.19 8.48 -0.08
N TYR A 11 4.19 9.20 1.02
CA TYR A 11 5.22 10.20 1.31
C TYR A 11 6.23 9.61 2.28
N VAL A 12 7.50 9.66 1.93
CA VAL A 12 8.58 9.24 2.83
C VAL A 12 8.98 10.42 3.69
N LYS A 13 8.98 10.23 5.00
CA LYS A 13 9.38 11.31 5.93
C LYS A 13 10.86 11.61 5.76
N PRO A 14 11.26 12.89 5.89
CA PRO A 14 12.67 13.27 5.73
C PRO A 14 13.61 12.46 6.61
N GLY A 15 14.68 11.95 6.02
CA GLY A 15 15.70 11.19 6.74
C GLY A 15 15.35 9.74 7.04
N MET A 16 14.18 9.25 6.62
CA MET A 16 13.73 7.90 6.97
C MET A 16 13.72 6.92 5.79
N ALA A 17 14.12 7.36 4.61
CA ALA A 17 14.09 6.50 3.41
C ALA A 17 14.94 5.24 3.60
N SER A 18 16.15 5.36 4.11
CA SER A 18 17.06 4.21 4.28
C SER A 18 16.48 3.15 5.20
N GLN A 19 15.85 3.56 6.30
CA GLN A 19 15.23 2.63 7.25
C GLN A 19 14.08 1.88 6.60
N TRP A 20 13.28 2.60 5.83
CA TRP A 20 12.14 2.00 5.15
C TRP A 20 12.59 1.00 4.09
N TRP A 21 13.57 1.39 3.24
CA TRP A 21 14.06 0.51 2.19
C TRP A 21 14.76 -0.72 2.75
N GLU A 22 15.44 -0.61 3.89
CA GLU A 22 16.04 -1.75 4.55
C GLU A 22 14.97 -2.75 4.99
N LYS A 23 13.89 -2.26 5.60
CA LYS A 23 12.77 -3.10 6.05
C LYS A 23 12.08 -3.78 4.88
N VAL A 24 11.75 -3.02 3.86
CA VAL A 24 11.05 -3.53 2.67
C VAL A 24 11.94 -4.46 1.87
N GLY A 25 13.22 -4.14 1.74
CA GLY A 25 14.19 -5.01 1.06
C GLY A 25 14.27 -6.38 1.72
N GLY A 26 14.25 -6.45 3.04
CA GLY A 26 14.23 -7.70 3.77
C GLY A 26 12.98 -8.52 3.47
N LEU A 27 11.82 -7.87 3.41
CA LEU A 27 10.57 -8.54 3.06
C LEU A 27 10.58 -9.02 1.61
N MET A 28 10.99 -8.17 0.67
CA MET A 28 10.97 -8.48 -0.76
C MET A 28 11.96 -9.56 -1.16
N SER A 29 13.04 -9.72 -0.40
CA SER A 29 14.04 -10.75 -0.66
C SER A 29 13.66 -12.11 -0.08
N ASP A 30 12.58 -12.19 0.71
CA ASP A 30 12.10 -13.42 1.32
C ASP A 30 10.75 -13.79 0.69
N GLN A 31 10.77 -14.76 -0.22
CA GLN A 31 9.57 -15.18 -0.95
C GLN A 31 8.48 -15.69 -0.01
N SER A 32 8.86 -16.40 1.04
CA SER A 32 7.91 -16.94 2.01
C SER A 32 7.22 -15.82 2.79
N ALA A 33 8.00 -14.86 3.27
CA ALA A 33 7.46 -13.70 3.99
C ALA A 33 6.58 -12.83 3.07
N MET A 34 7.00 -12.63 1.83
CA MET A 34 6.24 -11.85 0.87
C MET A 34 4.92 -12.52 0.51
N GLY A 35 4.95 -13.85 0.30
CA GLY A 35 3.74 -14.61 0.03
C GLY A 35 2.75 -14.56 1.18
N LYS A 36 3.24 -14.65 2.41
CA LYS A 36 2.40 -14.52 3.60
C LYS A 36 1.79 -13.12 3.70
N TYR A 37 2.58 -12.09 3.43
CA TYR A 37 2.10 -10.71 3.45
C TYR A 37 0.95 -10.51 2.46
N VAL A 38 1.15 -10.97 1.21
CA VAL A 38 0.12 -10.87 0.18
C VAL A 38 -1.15 -11.61 0.61
N GLN A 39 -0.99 -12.83 1.14
CA GLN A 39 -2.13 -13.63 1.58
C GLN A 39 -2.88 -12.97 2.74
N ASP A 40 -2.15 -12.42 3.71
CA ASP A 40 -2.77 -11.73 4.84
C ASP A 40 -3.61 -10.52 4.37
N CYS A 41 -3.11 -9.78 3.38
CA CYS A 41 -3.86 -8.68 2.79
C CYS A 41 -5.11 -9.19 2.07
N MET A 42 -4.97 -10.25 1.27
CA MET A 42 -6.09 -10.83 0.52
C MET A 42 -7.16 -11.39 1.46
N ASP A 43 -6.77 -11.97 2.58
CA ASP A 43 -7.72 -12.49 3.58
C ASP A 43 -8.60 -11.36 4.15
N LEU A 44 -8.09 -10.14 4.19
CA LEU A 44 -8.86 -8.98 4.61
C LEU A 44 -9.60 -8.30 3.46
N GLY A 45 -9.40 -8.75 2.24
CA GLY A 45 -10.08 -8.21 1.06
C GLY A 45 -9.31 -7.12 0.33
N PHE A 46 -7.98 -7.11 0.44
CA PHE A 46 -7.13 -6.10 -0.20
C PHE A 46 -6.04 -6.74 -1.03
N PHE A 47 -5.76 -6.15 -2.20
CA PHE A 47 -4.71 -6.63 -3.08
C PHE A 47 -3.97 -5.47 -3.73
N ASN A 48 -2.64 -5.47 -3.65
CA ASN A 48 -1.80 -4.46 -4.28
C ASN A 48 -1.49 -4.87 -5.72
N HIS A 49 -1.88 -4.06 -6.68
CA HIS A 49 -1.63 -4.32 -8.10
C HIS A 49 -0.32 -3.74 -8.59
N SER A 50 0.13 -2.64 -8.01
CA SER A 50 1.30 -1.93 -8.52
C SER A 50 2.00 -1.18 -7.40
N PHE A 51 3.31 -1.24 -7.40
CA PHE A 51 4.15 -0.44 -6.53
C PHE A 51 5.13 0.33 -7.43
N MET A 52 5.06 1.65 -7.40
CA MET A 52 5.79 2.51 -8.33
C MET A 52 6.58 3.58 -7.56
N PRO A 53 7.78 3.24 -7.05
CA PRO A 53 8.63 4.26 -6.44
C PRO A 53 9.28 5.12 -7.52
N VAL A 54 9.24 6.44 -7.33
CA VAL A 54 9.83 7.38 -8.27
C VAL A 54 11.32 7.61 -7.94
N ALA A 55 11.64 7.62 -6.65
CA ALA A 55 13.01 7.78 -6.16
C ALA A 55 13.11 7.13 -4.78
N GLN A 56 14.34 6.96 -4.29
CA GLN A 56 14.56 6.37 -2.96
C GLN A 56 13.87 7.16 -1.85
N GLU A 57 13.89 8.50 -1.93
CA GLU A 57 13.23 9.37 -0.97
C GLU A 57 11.75 9.58 -1.26
N GLY A 58 11.22 8.86 -2.25
CA GLY A 58 9.84 9.03 -2.69
C GLY A 58 9.70 10.13 -3.72
N PRO A 59 8.47 10.47 -4.11
CA PRO A 59 7.25 9.80 -3.69
C PRO A 59 7.12 8.41 -4.28
N MET A 60 6.20 7.63 -3.71
CA MET A 60 5.88 6.30 -4.20
C MET A 60 4.37 6.20 -4.40
N PHE A 61 3.96 5.40 -5.38
CA PHE A 61 2.55 5.27 -5.73
C PHE A 61 2.15 3.80 -5.78
N CYS A 62 0.95 3.50 -5.32
CA CYS A 62 0.39 2.17 -5.41
C CYS A 62 -1.04 2.22 -5.93
N ILE A 63 -1.44 1.14 -6.60
CA ILE A 63 -2.84 0.90 -6.93
C ILE A 63 -3.27 -0.33 -6.13
N TRP A 64 -4.29 -0.15 -5.30
CA TRP A 64 -4.85 -1.21 -4.48
C TRP A 64 -6.26 -1.52 -4.90
N GLU A 65 -6.59 -2.80 -4.89
CA GLU A 65 -7.97 -3.27 -5.03
C GLU A 65 -8.51 -3.60 -3.65
N ALA A 66 -9.74 -3.18 -3.37
CA ALA A 66 -10.45 -3.52 -2.14
C ALA A 66 -11.75 -4.21 -2.50
N LYS A 67 -12.19 -5.13 -1.64
CA LYS A 67 -13.47 -5.81 -1.83
C LYS A 67 -14.62 -4.82 -1.82
N GLU A 68 -15.74 -5.22 -2.41
CA GLU A 68 -16.95 -4.41 -2.46
C GLU A 68 -17.36 -3.95 -1.06
N GLY A 69 -17.79 -2.70 -0.96
CA GLY A 69 -18.31 -2.12 0.27
C GLY A 69 -17.29 -1.46 1.17
N VAL A 70 -16.00 -1.56 0.86
CA VAL A 70 -14.97 -0.89 1.65
C VAL A 70 -15.07 0.62 1.44
N THR A 71 -15.20 1.36 2.52
CA THR A 71 -15.23 2.83 2.46
C THR A 71 -13.82 3.41 2.39
N GLU A 72 -13.74 4.68 2.02
CA GLU A 72 -12.45 5.39 2.02
C GLU A 72 -11.81 5.39 3.42
N ALA A 73 -12.62 5.59 4.46
CA ALA A 73 -12.15 5.58 5.84
C ALA A 73 -11.59 4.21 6.23
N GLU A 74 -12.27 3.13 5.84
CA GLU A 74 -11.82 1.77 6.11
C GLU A 74 -10.52 1.46 5.37
N PHE A 75 -10.39 1.90 4.11
CA PHE A 75 -9.17 1.71 3.36
C PHE A 75 -8.01 2.51 3.96
N GLN A 76 -8.25 3.75 4.37
CA GLN A 76 -7.23 4.57 5.03
C GLN A 76 -6.72 3.88 6.30
N GLU A 77 -7.63 3.32 7.10
CA GLU A 77 -7.26 2.60 8.31
C GLU A 77 -6.38 1.38 7.98
N PHE A 78 -6.74 0.63 6.94
CA PHE A 78 -5.94 -0.51 6.49
C PHE A 78 -4.54 -0.07 6.03
N ILE A 79 -4.46 0.94 5.17
CA ILE A 79 -3.19 1.33 4.57
C ILE A 79 -2.25 1.97 5.60
N ASP A 80 -2.80 2.58 6.64
CA ASP A 80 -2.01 3.15 7.74
C ASP A 80 -1.71 2.12 8.83
N GLY A 81 -2.30 0.92 8.74
CA GLY A 81 -2.20 -0.12 9.73
C GLY A 81 -0.99 -1.03 9.56
N PRO A 82 -0.94 -2.13 10.32
CA PRO A 82 0.24 -3.02 10.35
C PRO A 82 0.53 -3.74 9.04
N LEU A 83 -0.48 -3.91 8.17
CA LEU A 83 -0.28 -4.50 6.84
C LEU A 83 -0.09 -3.43 5.75
N GLY A 84 -0.07 -2.17 6.12
CA GLY A 84 0.20 -1.08 5.18
C GLY A 84 1.69 -0.96 4.88
N PRO A 85 2.04 -0.10 3.92
CA PRO A 85 3.42 0.02 3.42
C PRO A 85 4.41 0.62 4.41
N ASP A 86 3.94 1.16 5.52
CA ASP A 86 4.84 1.67 6.56
C ASP A 86 5.62 0.55 7.24
N PHE A 87 5.04 -0.64 7.36
CA PHE A 87 5.62 -1.81 8.01
C PHE A 87 6.17 -1.52 9.42
N GLY A 88 5.52 -0.60 10.14
CA GLY A 88 5.89 -0.27 11.49
C GLY A 88 7.13 0.62 11.64
N THR A 89 7.66 1.15 10.55
CA THR A 89 8.87 2.00 10.58
C THR A 89 8.60 3.42 11.02
N GLY A 90 7.35 3.90 10.86
CA GLY A 90 7.01 5.30 11.08
C GLY A 90 7.48 6.22 9.97
N ALA A 91 7.96 5.65 8.85
CA ALA A 91 8.58 6.43 7.77
C ALA A 91 7.61 6.93 6.72
N ILE A 92 6.40 6.37 6.64
CA ILE A 92 5.49 6.58 5.51
C ILE A 92 4.19 7.24 5.96
N ASN A 93 3.79 8.28 5.24
CA ASN A 93 2.44 8.84 5.30
C ASN A 93 1.71 8.52 4.00
N ASN A 94 0.44 8.16 4.09
CA ASN A 94 -0.36 7.72 2.95
C ASN A 94 -1.49 8.69 2.66
N SER A 95 -1.58 9.13 1.40
CA SER A 95 -2.71 9.91 0.91
C SER A 95 -3.45 9.05 -0.10
N ILE A 96 -4.72 8.75 0.17
CA ILE A 96 -5.52 7.88 -0.69
C ILE A 96 -6.48 8.68 -1.55
N SER A 97 -6.79 8.11 -2.72
CA SER A 97 -7.83 8.63 -3.61
C SER A 97 -8.58 7.45 -4.19
N LYS A 98 -9.90 7.44 -4.01
CA LYS A 98 -10.72 6.40 -4.62
C LYS A 98 -10.78 6.65 -6.12
N ILE A 99 -10.52 5.62 -6.91
CA ILE A 99 -10.55 5.73 -8.36
C ILE A 99 -12.01 5.63 -8.83
N ASP A 100 -12.42 6.60 -9.64
CA ASP A 100 -13.75 6.58 -10.25
C ASP A 100 -13.70 5.72 -11.50
N LEU A 101 -14.22 4.49 -11.38
CA LEU A 101 -14.16 3.53 -12.47
C LEU A 101 -15.02 3.92 -13.68
N GLU A 102 -15.99 4.80 -13.48
CA GLU A 102 -16.79 5.32 -14.60
C GLU A 102 -15.97 6.23 -15.50
N LEU A 103 -14.95 6.89 -14.93
CA LEU A 103 -14.06 7.78 -15.68
C LEU A 103 -12.89 7.06 -16.33
N THR A 104 -12.57 5.86 -15.88
CA THR A 104 -11.43 5.11 -16.43
C THR A 104 -11.76 4.38 -17.73
N GLY A 105 -13.00 4.32 -18.08
CA GLY A 105 -13.46 3.65 -19.29
C GLY A 105 -13.64 2.18 -19.08
#